data_5bb3e0e402c727e3a1193aa8f4196914
#
_entry.id   5bb3e0e402c727e3a1193aa8f4196914
#
_cell.length_a   1.000
_cell.length_b   1.000
_cell.length_c   1.000
_cell.angle_alpha   90.00
_cell.angle_beta   90.00
_cell.angle_gamma   90.00
#
_symmetry.space_group_name_H-M   'P 1'
#
loop_
_entity.id
_entity.type
_entity.pdbx_description
1 polymer ?
#
loop_
_entity_poly.entity_id
_entity_poly.type
_entity_poly.pdbx_seq_one_letter_code
_entity_poly.pdbx_strand_id
1 'polypeptide(L)'
;MSKVDKIVLIILAIEHLGFGLYGLYAPTSIAELVGYELSSDFAFSEIRANYMMFTALGLIALFSIFFRSLMRQTYIIYIFIFSSLILGRVLNYFITGDLPNSIIVTTVAEIIVVFLSIWRLNAKTPITEKID
;
A
#
# COMPACT_ATOMS: atom_id res chain seq x y z
N MET A 1 8.73 -11.92 -16.40
CA MET A 1 7.69 -10.99 -15.89
C MET A 1 6.78 -10.60 -17.04
N SER A 2 5.45 -10.73 -16.87
CA SER A 2 4.49 -10.35 -17.91
C SER A 2 4.43 -8.82 -18.06
N LYS A 3 3.90 -8.34 -19.20
CA LYS A 3 3.64 -6.89 -19.38
C LYS A 3 2.67 -6.36 -18.31
N VAL A 4 1.69 -7.19 -17.93
CA VAL A 4 0.70 -6.82 -16.89
C VAL A 4 1.35 -6.69 -15.52
N ASP A 5 2.28 -7.57 -15.15
CA ASP A 5 3.02 -7.43 -13.88
C ASP A 5 3.78 -6.12 -13.83
N LYS A 6 4.47 -5.76 -14.93
CA LYS A 6 5.18 -4.48 -15.00
C LYS A 6 4.25 -3.29 -14.79
N ILE A 7 3.09 -3.29 -15.45
CA ILE A 7 2.11 -2.20 -15.33
C ILE A 7 1.60 -2.10 -13.90
N VAL A 8 1.20 -3.21 -13.29
CA VAL A 8 0.71 -3.21 -11.91
C VAL A 8 1.78 -2.75 -10.93
N LEU A 9 3.01 -3.24 -11.05
CA LEU A 9 4.12 -2.80 -10.19
C LEU A 9 4.47 -1.32 -10.38
N ILE A 10 4.39 -0.79 -11.61
CA ILE A 10 4.59 0.63 -11.88
C ILE A 10 3.50 1.47 -11.21
N ILE A 11 2.23 1.05 -11.31
CA ILE A 11 1.12 1.76 -10.66
C ILE A 11 1.32 1.77 -9.14
N LEU A 12 1.59 0.60 -8.54
CA LEU A 12 1.85 0.49 -7.11
C LEU A 12 3.07 1.32 -6.68
N ALA A 13 4.14 1.34 -7.47
CA ALA A 13 5.33 2.15 -7.18
C ALA A 13 5.02 3.65 -7.21
N ILE A 14 4.36 4.14 -8.26
CA ILE A 14 4.03 5.57 -8.42
C ILE A 14 3.08 6.02 -7.31
N GLU A 15 2.02 5.26 -7.04
CA GLU A 15 1.04 5.58 -6.01
C GLU A 15 1.71 5.67 -4.63
N HIS A 16 2.42 4.62 -4.23
CA HIS A 16 2.98 4.55 -2.87
C HIS A 16 4.20 5.45 -2.68
N LEU A 17 5.06 5.63 -3.69
CA LEU A 17 6.13 6.61 -3.62
C LEU A 17 5.57 8.03 -3.61
N GLY A 18 4.61 8.33 -4.48
CA GLY A 18 4.01 9.67 -4.55
C GLY A 18 3.33 10.04 -3.25
N PHE A 19 2.46 9.17 -2.75
CA PHE A 19 1.72 9.41 -1.51
C PHE A 19 2.64 9.37 -0.28
N GLY A 20 3.57 8.43 -0.24
CA GLY A 20 4.55 8.31 0.83
C GLY A 20 5.45 9.53 0.95
N LEU A 21 6.09 9.95 -0.15
CA LEU A 21 6.96 11.13 -0.17
C LEU A 21 6.18 12.42 0.12
N TYR A 22 4.95 12.55 -0.39
CA TYR A 22 4.11 13.70 -0.09
C TYR A 22 3.79 13.81 1.41
N GLY A 23 3.43 12.70 2.06
CA GLY A 23 3.17 12.69 3.50
C GLY A 23 4.41 12.95 4.37
N LEU A 24 5.60 12.59 3.90
CA LEU A 24 6.86 12.95 4.56
C LEU A 24 7.18 14.44 4.43
N TYR A 25 6.97 15.02 3.25
CA TYR A 25 7.29 16.41 2.96
C TYR A 25 6.25 17.37 3.54
N ALA A 26 4.95 17.06 3.41
CA ALA A 26 3.85 17.90 3.83
C ALA A 26 2.88 17.17 4.79
N PRO A 27 3.36 16.79 6.00
CA PRO A 27 2.57 15.99 6.94
C PRO A 27 1.26 16.67 7.38
N THR A 28 1.25 17.99 7.51
CA THR A 28 0.05 18.75 7.85
C THR A 28 -1.02 18.64 6.76
N SER A 29 -0.63 18.87 5.50
CA SER A 29 -1.56 18.80 4.37
C SER A 29 -2.16 17.40 4.19
N ILE A 30 -1.35 16.36 4.39
CA ILE A 30 -1.85 14.99 4.30
C ILE A 30 -2.75 14.64 5.48
N ALA A 31 -2.45 15.14 6.69
CA ALA A 31 -3.27 14.94 7.87
C ALA A 31 -4.66 15.55 7.67
N GLU A 32 -4.73 16.78 7.17
CA GLU A 32 -6.00 17.45 6.82
C GLU A 32 -6.79 16.64 5.78
N LEU A 33 -6.11 16.13 4.75
CA LEU A 33 -6.75 15.34 3.68
C LEU A 33 -7.39 14.05 4.21
N VAL A 34 -6.75 13.38 5.17
CA VAL A 34 -7.26 12.12 5.74
C VAL A 34 -8.10 12.33 7.02
N GLY A 35 -8.29 13.57 7.45
CA GLY A 35 -9.07 13.91 8.64
C GLY A 35 -8.35 13.60 9.96
N TYR A 36 -7.02 13.75 9.98
CA TYR A 36 -6.18 13.48 11.16
C TYR A 36 -5.68 14.77 11.78
N GLU A 37 -5.80 14.93 13.10
CA GLU A 37 -5.30 16.10 13.81
C GLU A 37 -3.87 15.87 14.31
N LEU A 38 -2.95 16.77 13.93
CA LEU A 38 -1.57 16.78 14.40
C LEU A 38 -1.43 17.78 15.55
N SER A 39 -1.71 17.32 16.78
CA SER A 39 -1.71 18.17 17.98
C SER A 39 -0.43 18.08 18.81
N SER A 40 0.53 17.22 18.45
CA SER A 40 1.76 16.99 19.22
C SER A 40 2.92 16.54 18.34
N ASP A 41 4.15 16.70 18.84
CA ASP A 41 5.36 16.17 18.15
C ASP A 41 5.29 14.67 17.95
N PHE A 42 4.64 13.96 18.88
CA PHE A 42 4.40 12.52 18.73
C PHE A 42 3.50 12.22 17.51
N ALA A 43 2.40 12.97 17.34
CA ALA A 43 1.51 12.81 16.20
C ALA A 43 2.24 13.09 14.87
N PHE A 44 3.12 14.10 14.82
CA PHE A 44 3.98 14.35 13.67
C PHE A 44 4.97 13.21 13.39
N SER A 45 5.53 12.61 14.44
CA SER A 45 6.42 11.45 14.31
C SER A 45 5.67 10.25 13.75
N GLU A 46 4.50 9.94 14.29
CA GLU A 46 3.67 8.81 13.86
C GLU A 46 3.24 8.93 12.39
N ILE A 47 2.78 10.12 11.98
CA ILE A 47 2.36 10.30 10.59
C ILE A 47 3.55 10.12 9.63
N ARG A 48 4.72 10.66 9.96
CA ARG A 48 5.92 10.46 9.15
C ARG A 48 6.35 9.00 9.09
N ALA A 49 6.29 8.27 10.20
CA ALA A 49 6.59 6.83 10.24
C ALA A 49 5.64 6.03 9.33
N ASN A 50 4.34 6.32 9.37
CA ASN A 50 3.36 5.70 8.49
C ASN A 50 3.65 5.99 7.01
N TYR A 51 3.94 7.24 6.66
CA TYR A 51 4.24 7.60 5.26
C TYR A 51 5.62 7.11 4.80
N MET A 52 6.57 6.90 5.70
CA MET A 52 7.82 6.21 5.38
C MET A 52 7.57 4.74 5.05
N MET A 53 6.62 4.07 5.71
CA MET A 53 6.19 2.73 5.34
C MET A 53 5.61 2.68 3.91
N PHE A 54 4.74 3.64 3.54
CA PHE A 54 4.26 3.74 2.16
C PHE A 54 5.39 3.97 1.16
N THR A 55 6.35 4.84 1.50
CA THR A 55 7.54 5.07 0.66
C THR A 55 8.34 3.77 0.47
N ALA A 56 8.56 3.00 1.54
CA ALA A 56 9.24 1.71 1.47
C ALA A 56 8.50 0.70 0.59
N LEU A 57 7.16 0.64 0.69
CA LEU A 57 6.33 -0.20 -0.17
C LEU A 57 6.49 0.20 -1.65
N GLY A 58 6.44 1.49 -1.95
CA GLY A 58 6.67 1.98 -3.30
C GLY A 58 8.06 1.63 -3.84
N LEU A 59 9.11 1.70 -3.00
CA LEU A 59 10.46 1.27 -3.38
C LEU A 59 10.53 -0.23 -3.66
N ILE A 60 9.91 -1.07 -2.82
CA ILE A 60 9.86 -2.52 -3.04
C ILE A 60 9.16 -2.83 -4.38
N ALA A 61 8.05 -2.16 -4.69
CA ALA A 61 7.37 -2.32 -5.97
C ALA A 61 8.25 -1.88 -7.15
N LEU A 62 8.96 -0.76 -7.01
CA LEU A 62 9.89 -0.26 -8.02
C LEU A 62 11.05 -1.24 -8.26
N PHE A 63 11.70 -1.73 -7.19
CA PHE A 63 12.78 -2.72 -7.33
C PHE A 63 12.31 -4.03 -7.96
N SER A 64 11.07 -4.44 -7.70
CA SER A 64 10.49 -5.66 -8.29
C SER A 64 10.33 -5.59 -9.81
N ILE A 65 10.35 -4.40 -10.40
CA ILE A 65 10.35 -4.23 -11.86
C ILE A 65 11.69 -4.69 -12.44
N PHE A 66 12.79 -4.45 -11.73
CA PHE A 66 14.14 -4.79 -12.14
C PHE A 66 14.55 -6.19 -11.65
N PHE A 67 14.13 -6.59 -10.45
CA PHE A 67 14.48 -7.86 -9.81
C PHE A 67 13.28 -8.79 -9.76
N ARG A 68 13.12 -9.62 -10.79
CA ARG A 68 11.97 -10.52 -10.94
C ARG A 68 11.73 -11.44 -9.72
N SER A 69 12.80 -11.81 -9.02
CA SER A 69 12.73 -12.64 -7.80
C SER A 69 11.94 -12.00 -6.67
N LEU A 70 11.87 -10.66 -6.62
CA LEU A 70 11.14 -9.92 -5.59
C LEU A 70 9.63 -9.79 -5.88
N MET A 71 9.21 -9.98 -7.12
CA MET A 71 7.83 -9.72 -7.55
C MET A 71 6.79 -10.46 -6.71
N ARG A 72 7.01 -11.75 -6.46
CA ARG A 72 6.08 -12.57 -5.67
C ARG A 72 6.01 -12.10 -4.23
N GLN A 73 7.15 -11.83 -3.62
CA GLN A 73 7.26 -11.32 -2.25
C GLN A 73 6.58 -9.96 -2.12
N THR A 74 6.75 -9.09 -3.11
CA THR A 74 6.08 -7.79 -3.15
C THR A 74 4.57 -7.93 -3.08
N TYR A 75 3.96 -8.75 -3.92
CA TYR A 75 2.51 -8.96 -3.87
C TYR A 75 2.05 -9.55 -2.53
N ILE A 76 2.81 -10.48 -1.93
CA ILE A 76 2.50 -11.05 -0.62
C ILE A 76 2.56 -9.94 0.46
N ILE A 77 3.59 -9.09 0.45
CA ILE A 77 3.74 -7.98 1.39
C ILE A 77 2.56 -7.01 1.27
N TYR A 78 2.19 -6.64 0.05
CA TYR A 78 1.04 -5.77 -0.19
C TYR A 78 -0.27 -6.37 0.33
N ILE A 79 -0.54 -7.64 0.03
CA ILE A 79 -1.72 -8.35 0.55
C ILE A 79 -1.74 -8.30 2.07
N PHE A 80 -0.63 -8.63 2.73
CA PHE A 80 -0.57 -8.73 4.18
C PHE A 80 -0.78 -7.36 4.85
N ILE A 81 -0.06 -6.34 4.40
CA ILE A 81 -0.13 -5.00 4.98
C ILE A 81 -1.51 -4.37 4.76
N PHE A 82 -2.02 -4.36 3.54
CA PHE A 82 -3.29 -3.70 3.24
C PHE A 82 -4.48 -4.47 3.81
N SER A 83 -4.44 -5.81 3.87
CA SER A 83 -5.46 -6.57 4.61
C SER A 83 -5.47 -6.25 6.10
N SER A 84 -4.31 -6.03 6.71
CA SER A 84 -4.22 -5.63 8.11
C SER A 84 -4.81 -4.24 8.36
N LEU A 85 -4.59 -3.28 7.45
CA LEU A 85 -5.19 -1.95 7.52
C LEU A 85 -6.73 -2.02 7.40
N ILE A 86 -7.23 -2.78 6.42
CA ILE A 86 -8.67 -3.00 6.24
C ILE A 86 -9.29 -3.61 7.50
N LEU A 87 -8.68 -4.65 8.07
CA LEU A 87 -9.16 -5.27 9.30
C LEU A 87 -9.19 -4.29 10.48
N GLY A 88 -8.16 -3.45 10.62
CA GLY A 88 -8.14 -2.38 11.63
C GLY A 88 -9.31 -1.40 11.48
N ARG A 89 -9.64 -1.00 10.24
CA ARG A 89 -10.78 -0.10 9.97
C ARG A 89 -12.12 -0.78 10.24
N VAL A 90 -12.26 -2.05 9.87
CA VAL A 90 -13.46 -2.86 10.17
C VAL A 90 -13.65 -2.97 11.69
N LEU A 91 -12.58 -3.26 12.43
CA LEU A 91 -12.63 -3.32 13.88
C LEU A 91 -13.03 -1.98 14.49
N ASN A 92 -12.46 -0.87 14.01
CA ASN A 92 -12.82 0.46 14.47
C ASN A 92 -14.32 0.74 14.26
N TYR A 93 -14.86 0.39 13.09
CA TYR A 93 -16.29 0.54 12.82
C TYR A 93 -17.16 -0.23 13.83
N PHE A 94 -16.79 -1.47 14.16
CA PHE A 94 -17.54 -2.25 15.16
C PHE A 94 -17.47 -1.65 16.57
N ILE A 95 -16.40 -0.93 16.89
CA ILE A 95 -16.23 -0.30 18.22
C ILE A 95 -16.94 1.04 18.29
N THR A 96 -16.82 1.88 17.26
CA THR A 96 -17.30 3.27 17.30
C THR A 96 -18.67 3.46 16.64
N GLY A 97 -19.04 2.57 15.70
CA GLY A 97 -20.22 2.72 14.86
C GLY A 97 -20.11 3.84 13.81
N ASP A 98 -18.93 4.49 13.70
CA ASP A 98 -18.71 5.62 12.82
C ASP A 98 -17.85 5.23 11.61
N LEU A 99 -18.24 5.72 10.43
CA LEU A 99 -17.57 5.45 9.16
C LEU A 99 -17.47 6.73 8.30
N PRO A 100 -16.55 7.65 8.62
CA PRO A 100 -16.33 8.85 7.85
C PRO A 100 -16.01 8.58 6.37
N ASN A 101 -16.42 9.49 5.50
CA ASN A 101 -16.17 9.35 4.05
C ASN A 101 -14.68 9.17 3.69
N SER A 102 -13.78 9.82 4.42
CA SER A 102 -12.33 9.64 4.22
C SER A 102 -11.87 8.21 4.48
N ILE A 103 -12.44 7.54 5.50
CA ILE A 103 -12.17 6.13 5.79
C ILE A 103 -12.72 5.23 4.69
N ILE A 104 -13.92 5.51 4.17
CA ILE A 104 -14.51 4.73 3.07
C ILE A 104 -13.60 4.80 1.85
N VAL A 105 -13.20 6.00 1.42
CA VAL A 105 -12.37 6.20 0.22
C VAL A 105 -11.03 5.48 0.35
N THR A 106 -10.35 5.63 1.47
CA THR A 106 -9.06 4.94 1.71
C THR A 106 -9.22 3.43 1.77
N THR A 107 -10.28 2.93 2.41
CA THR A 107 -10.55 1.47 2.48
C THR A 107 -10.83 0.88 1.10
N VAL A 108 -11.56 1.58 0.24
CA VAL A 108 -11.80 1.15 -1.15
C VAL A 108 -10.49 1.07 -1.93
N ALA A 109 -9.60 2.06 -1.79
CA ALA A 109 -8.28 2.03 -2.42
C ALA A 109 -7.45 0.83 -1.92
N GLU A 110 -7.45 0.57 -0.62
CA GLU A 110 -6.76 -0.57 -0.01
C GLU A 110 -7.31 -1.92 -0.53
N ILE A 111 -8.63 -2.06 -0.67
CA ILE A 111 -9.26 -3.26 -1.24
C ILE A 111 -8.82 -3.47 -2.69
N ILE A 112 -8.74 -2.41 -3.49
CA ILE A 112 -8.26 -2.49 -4.88
C ILE A 112 -6.82 -3.00 -4.92
N VAL A 113 -5.94 -2.48 -4.05
CA VAL A 113 -4.54 -2.92 -3.96
C VAL A 113 -4.43 -4.40 -3.59
N VAL A 114 -5.21 -4.85 -2.60
CA VAL A 114 -5.27 -6.27 -2.19
C VAL A 114 -5.76 -7.14 -3.36
N PHE A 115 -6.87 -6.75 -4.00
CA PHE A 115 -7.43 -7.49 -5.13
C PHE A 115 -6.44 -7.62 -6.29
N LEU A 116 -5.81 -6.52 -6.69
CA LEU A 116 -4.78 -6.52 -7.76
C LEU A 116 -3.61 -7.43 -7.39
N SER A 117 -3.16 -7.38 -6.14
CA SER A 117 -2.05 -8.20 -5.66
C SER A 117 -2.38 -9.69 -5.65
N ILE A 118 -3.57 -10.07 -5.17
CA ILE A 118 -4.07 -11.46 -5.19
C ILE A 118 -4.22 -11.94 -6.63
N TRP A 119 -4.84 -11.13 -7.48
CA TRP A 119 -5.03 -11.46 -8.89
C TRP A 119 -3.69 -11.74 -9.59
N ARG A 120 -2.67 -10.90 -9.34
CA ARG A 120 -1.34 -11.10 -9.94
C ARG A 120 -0.58 -12.26 -9.32
N LEU A 121 -0.71 -12.48 -8.03
CA LEU A 121 -0.10 -13.62 -7.35
C LEU A 121 -0.63 -14.96 -7.88
N ASN A 122 -1.93 -15.03 -8.17
CA ASN A 122 -2.59 -16.24 -8.69
C ASN A 122 -2.46 -16.39 -10.23
N ALA A 123 -2.09 -15.35 -10.94
CA ALA A 123 -1.80 -15.46 -12.36
C ALA A 123 -0.62 -16.41 -12.54
N LYS A 124 -0.88 -17.58 -13.15
CA LYS A 124 0.16 -18.59 -13.45
C LYS A 124 1.28 -17.93 -14.26
N THR A 125 2.28 -17.42 -13.58
CA THR A 125 3.56 -17.17 -14.23
C THR A 125 4.15 -18.54 -14.51
N PRO A 126 4.61 -18.84 -15.73
CA PRO A 126 5.34 -20.07 -16.00
C PRO A 126 6.70 -19.98 -15.30
N ILE A 127 6.73 -20.30 -14.00
CA ILE A 127 7.96 -20.45 -13.20
C ILE A 127 8.36 -21.94 -13.17
N THR A 128 7.70 -22.77 -13.97
CA THR A 128 7.97 -24.20 -14.00
C THR A 128 8.56 -24.60 -15.37
N GLU A 129 9.58 -23.89 -15.82
CA GLU A 129 10.45 -24.48 -16.87
C GLU A 129 11.86 -23.93 -16.75
N LYS A 130 12.72 -24.85 -16.41
CA LYS A 130 14.18 -24.94 -16.44
C LYS A 130 14.86 -24.84 -15.08
N ILE A 131 14.72 -25.96 -14.34
CA ILE A 131 15.85 -26.56 -13.63
C ILE A 131 16.16 -27.82 -14.45
N ASP A 132 17.00 -27.66 -15.45
CA ASP A 132 17.85 -28.71 -16.07
C ASP A 132 19.29 -28.26 -15.89
#